data_da5b1b57e1ed6d5046eda85e60e6df08
#
_entry.id   da5b1b57e1ed6d5046eda85e60e6df08
#
_cell.length_a   1.000
_cell.length_b   1.000
_cell.length_c   1.000
_cell.angle_alpha   90.00
_cell.angle_beta   90.00
_cell.angle_gamma   90.00
#
_symmetry.space_group_name_H-M   'P 1'
#
loop_
_entity.id
_entity.type
_entity.pdbx_description
1 polymer ?
#
loop_
_entity_poly.entity_id
_entity_poly.type
_entity_poly.pdbx_seq_one_letter_code
_entity_poly.pdbx_strand_id
1 'polypeptide(L)'
;MSNGGPKAPKDPTKKRPSIFLLYDKTIEAYKMPEGGSVSPLFLDNGRLANYAKTIGRVEDEAILELLKSAEGFRKLVHSVGVSVACENTTQEAEFVLHMYGKSDLFESGTKKTTKLVTNGSEVEIPLADIDWYGDDVCVGQFMFRFAGDWEVATIHVCLYLNDGYTAPEFIPDAPVDFNSEAYREMIAKSFVSLGNNVRLKRAIEKAKAGENVTVAFIGGSITEGAGATPSQKTCYSKVAYDRFCARFGNGDNVHYTKAGVGGTSSELGMIRYERDILGRGDKPDVVIVEFAVNDEGDETKGDCYETLVRKILFSDNAPAVILLFSVFENDWNLQERLSPVGVRYDLPMVSVRDAVVEQFYLPADGGRVISKNRFFYDIYHPTSDGHRIMADSLDYLFAQADAAPADVEPEYGALENVFCPEFVNVRLLDRKDGFDGAEISCGGFTETDKDLHYVEMNLDNYRTPVLPNNWMATEETGDEPFVIKIKSPYLLVITKDSGKPEFGKADIYVDGEYVLTADPQAVGWTHSTAQIAYRGKENIVHTVEIRKNPETKDKKFTILGFGYEAPEA
;
A
#
# COMPACT_ATOMS: atom_id res chain seq x y z
N MET A 1 -4.88 -17.15 39.12
CA MET A 1 -5.26 -15.99 39.97
C MET A 1 -6.29 -15.22 39.17
N SER A 2 -7.51 -15.07 39.68
CA SER A 2 -8.52 -14.26 39.00
C SER A 2 -7.96 -12.85 38.87
N ASN A 3 -7.75 -12.39 37.64
CA ASN A 3 -7.45 -11.00 37.36
C ASN A 3 -8.60 -10.19 37.97
N GLY A 4 -8.34 -9.51 39.07
CA GLY A 4 -9.28 -8.59 39.71
C GLY A 4 -9.47 -7.36 38.83
N GLY A 5 -9.98 -7.59 37.62
CA GLY A 5 -10.52 -6.52 36.81
C GLY A 5 -11.65 -5.84 37.57
N PRO A 6 -11.91 -4.57 37.34
CA PRO A 6 -12.92 -3.86 38.02
C PRO A 6 -14.28 -4.57 37.87
N LYS A 7 -15.03 -4.66 38.95
CA LYS A 7 -16.37 -5.26 38.93
C LYS A 7 -17.22 -4.49 37.93
N ALA A 8 -18.03 -5.20 37.16
CA ALA A 8 -19.02 -4.60 36.28
C ALA A 8 -19.74 -3.43 36.98
N PRO A 9 -20.07 -2.35 36.27
CA PRO A 9 -20.86 -1.27 36.87
C PRO A 9 -22.10 -1.84 37.56
N LYS A 10 -22.47 -1.29 38.71
CA LYS A 10 -23.68 -1.72 39.42
C LYS A 10 -24.96 -1.59 38.58
N ASP A 11 -24.89 -0.74 37.56
CA ASP A 11 -25.93 -0.57 36.54
C ASP A 11 -25.41 -1.13 35.21
N PRO A 12 -25.89 -2.31 34.79
CA PRO A 12 -25.45 -2.94 33.55
C PRO A 12 -25.88 -2.16 32.29
N THR A 13 -26.76 -1.16 32.42
CA THR A 13 -27.18 -0.30 31.30
C THR A 13 -26.25 0.89 31.08
N LYS A 14 -25.37 1.18 32.04
CA LYS A 14 -24.38 2.27 31.91
C LYS A 14 -23.12 1.78 31.27
N LYS A 15 -22.81 2.38 30.13
CA LYS A 15 -21.50 2.23 29.50
C LYS A 15 -20.39 2.72 30.45
N ARG A 16 -19.20 2.12 30.37
CA ARG A 16 -18.04 2.56 31.14
C ARG A 16 -17.67 3.99 30.76
N PRO A 17 -17.24 4.82 31.73
CA PRO A 17 -16.97 6.23 31.48
C PRO A 17 -15.74 6.47 30.57
N SER A 18 -14.78 5.53 30.54
CA SER A 18 -13.54 5.67 29.75
C SER A 18 -13.53 4.71 28.59
N ILE A 19 -13.46 5.28 27.41
CA ILE A 19 -13.47 4.53 26.14
C ILE A 19 -12.47 5.15 25.15
N PHE A 20 -11.83 4.31 24.33
CA PHE A 20 -11.19 4.74 23.09
C PHE A 20 -12.09 4.41 21.93
N LEU A 21 -12.29 5.35 21.02
CA LEU A 21 -12.65 4.99 19.68
C LEU A 21 -11.39 4.47 18.98
N LEU A 22 -11.42 3.22 18.55
CA LEU A 22 -10.34 2.61 17.80
C LEU A 22 -10.58 2.74 16.29
N TYR A 23 -11.84 2.57 15.88
CA TYR A 23 -12.18 2.55 14.47
C TYR A 23 -13.66 2.93 14.25
N ASP A 24 -13.93 3.82 13.30
CA ASP A 24 -15.28 4.24 12.92
C ASP A 24 -15.29 4.58 11.43
N LYS A 25 -15.41 3.55 10.58
CA LYS A 25 -15.20 3.70 9.14
C LYS A 25 -16.02 2.70 8.33
N THR A 26 -16.17 3.01 7.06
CA THR A 26 -16.71 2.07 6.09
C THR A 26 -15.57 1.21 5.54
N ILE A 27 -15.79 -0.10 5.54
CA ILE A 27 -14.87 -1.12 5.03
C ILE A 27 -15.47 -1.82 3.81
N GLU A 28 -14.62 -2.36 2.95
CA GLU A 28 -14.96 -3.34 1.92
C GLU A 28 -14.29 -4.67 2.28
N ALA A 29 -15.09 -5.74 2.38
CA ALA A 29 -14.57 -7.06 2.69
C ALA A 29 -14.17 -7.79 1.41
N TYR A 30 -12.98 -8.38 1.40
CA TYR A 30 -12.44 -9.11 0.25
C TYR A 30 -13.10 -10.49 0.13
N LYS A 31 -13.49 -10.86 -1.09
CA LYS A 31 -14.01 -12.18 -1.39
C LYS A 31 -13.01 -13.28 -1.06
N MET A 32 -13.47 -14.30 -0.35
CA MET A 32 -12.68 -15.48 -0.01
C MET A 32 -12.87 -16.59 -1.06
N PRO A 33 -11.83 -17.40 -1.36
CA PRO A 33 -11.93 -18.51 -2.31
C PRO A 33 -13.00 -19.54 -1.95
N GLU A 34 -13.21 -19.77 -0.65
CA GLU A 34 -14.19 -20.70 -0.09
C GLU A 34 -15.62 -20.12 -0.02
N GLY A 35 -15.81 -18.87 -0.43
CA GLY A 35 -17.05 -18.12 -0.33
C GLY A 35 -17.10 -17.18 0.86
N GLY A 36 -18.02 -16.21 0.81
CA GLY A 36 -18.08 -15.11 1.76
C GLY A 36 -16.93 -14.12 1.59
N SER A 37 -16.84 -13.17 2.50
CA SER A 37 -15.82 -12.13 2.45
C SER A 37 -15.26 -11.80 3.84
N VAL A 38 -14.04 -11.23 3.87
CA VAL A 38 -13.34 -10.85 5.10
C VAL A 38 -12.67 -9.49 4.95
N SER A 39 -12.72 -8.70 6.02
CA SER A 39 -11.94 -7.47 6.14
C SER A 39 -11.13 -7.52 7.42
N PRO A 40 -9.79 -7.63 7.34
CA PRO A 40 -8.90 -7.54 8.49
C PRO A 40 -8.54 -6.09 8.81
N LEU A 41 -8.54 -5.75 10.09
CA LEU A 41 -7.93 -4.55 10.63
C LEU A 41 -6.67 -4.97 11.39
N PHE A 42 -5.51 -4.73 10.82
CA PHE A 42 -4.22 -5.08 11.43
C PHE A 42 -3.87 -4.14 12.57
N LEU A 43 -3.46 -4.71 13.71
CA LEU A 43 -3.20 -4.00 14.97
C LEU A 43 -1.82 -4.26 15.56
N ASP A 44 -1.07 -5.17 14.96
CA ASP A 44 0.30 -5.55 15.32
C ASP A 44 1.32 -4.44 15.04
N ASN A 45 2.58 -4.68 15.38
CA ASN A 45 3.71 -3.77 15.11
C ASN A 45 3.48 -2.33 15.59
N GLY A 46 2.79 -2.16 16.72
CA GLY A 46 2.49 -0.85 17.31
C GLY A 46 1.30 -0.12 16.70
N ARG A 47 0.63 -0.69 15.67
CA ARG A 47 -0.53 -0.06 15.02
C ARG A 47 -1.66 0.22 16.01
N LEU A 48 -1.96 -0.70 16.95
CA LEU A 48 -2.99 -0.48 17.96
C LEU A 48 -2.71 0.77 18.81
N ALA A 49 -1.47 0.94 19.26
CA ALA A 49 -1.05 2.13 20.01
C ALA A 49 -1.12 3.39 19.14
N ASN A 50 -0.73 3.29 17.87
CA ASN A 50 -0.85 4.40 16.93
C ASN A 50 -2.31 4.82 16.70
N TYR A 51 -3.24 3.88 16.51
CA TYR A 51 -4.67 4.20 16.42
C TYR A 51 -5.18 4.90 17.67
N ALA A 52 -4.79 4.42 18.86
CA ALA A 52 -5.17 5.06 20.12
C ALA A 52 -4.61 6.51 20.19
N LYS A 53 -3.38 6.72 19.76
CA LYS A 53 -2.74 8.05 19.75
C LYS A 53 -3.42 9.00 18.78
N THR A 54 -3.68 8.56 17.56
CA THR A 54 -4.06 9.41 16.43
C THR A 54 -5.57 9.56 16.29
N ILE A 55 -6.33 8.47 16.38
CA ILE A 55 -7.78 8.46 16.34
C ILE A 55 -8.35 8.74 17.74
N GLY A 56 -7.85 8.01 18.72
CA GLY A 56 -8.27 8.13 20.13
C GLY A 56 -7.72 9.37 20.84
N ARG A 57 -6.76 10.09 20.25
CA ARG A 57 -6.08 11.27 20.82
C ARG A 57 -5.45 11.01 22.19
N VAL A 58 -4.96 9.79 22.41
CA VAL A 58 -4.31 9.40 23.65
C VAL A 58 -2.88 9.91 23.66
N GLU A 59 -2.55 10.79 24.60
CA GLU A 59 -1.20 11.37 24.77
C GLU A 59 -0.41 10.68 25.89
N ASP A 60 -1.07 9.89 26.75
CA ASP A 60 -0.43 9.18 27.84
C ASP A 60 0.41 8.00 27.33
N GLU A 61 1.73 8.19 27.29
CA GLU A 61 2.68 7.17 26.81
C GLU A 61 2.61 5.87 27.63
N ALA A 62 2.22 5.92 28.93
CA ALA A 62 2.05 4.71 29.73
C ALA A 62 0.86 3.86 29.25
N ILE A 63 -0.20 4.50 28.78
CA ILE A 63 -1.37 3.83 28.18
C ILE A 63 -0.98 3.26 26.81
N LEU A 64 -0.27 4.04 25.99
CA LEU A 64 0.18 3.61 24.66
C LEU A 64 1.11 2.39 24.74
N GLU A 65 1.98 2.35 25.75
CA GLU A 65 2.87 1.20 25.96
C GLU A 65 2.10 -0.09 26.32
N LEU A 66 1.03 0.02 27.12
CA LEU A 66 0.18 -1.14 27.44
C LEU A 66 -0.47 -1.76 26.19
N LEU A 67 -0.77 -0.98 25.18
CA LEU A 67 -1.40 -1.47 23.94
C LEU A 67 -0.46 -2.28 23.04
N LYS A 68 0.85 -2.27 23.30
CA LYS A 68 1.84 -2.98 22.48
C LYS A 68 1.99 -4.47 22.84
N SER A 69 1.41 -4.92 23.94
CA SER A 69 1.52 -6.31 24.39
C SER A 69 0.18 -6.91 24.79
N ALA A 70 0.07 -8.24 24.71
CA ALA A 70 -1.14 -8.96 25.14
C ALA A 70 -1.43 -8.77 26.63
N GLU A 71 -0.40 -8.77 27.49
CA GLU A 71 -0.55 -8.54 28.92
C GLU A 71 -1.04 -7.12 29.20
N GLY A 72 -0.41 -6.12 28.57
CA GLY A 72 -0.79 -4.72 28.72
C GLY A 72 -2.20 -4.45 28.21
N PHE A 73 -2.57 -5.02 27.07
CA PHE A 73 -3.93 -4.92 26.53
C PHE A 73 -4.97 -5.44 27.53
N ARG A 74 -4.78 -6.64 28.10
CA ARG A 74 -5.67 -7.22 29.12
C ARG A 74 -5.71 -6.40 30.41
N LYS A 75 -4.62 -5.73 30.77
CA LYS A 75 -4.55 -4.86 31.93
C LYS A 75 -5.34 -3.56 31.74
N LEU A 76 -5.27 -2.98 30.53
CA LEU A 76 -5.88 -1.70 30.19
C LEU A 76 -7.37 -1.83 29.86
N VAL A 77 -7.72 -2.83 29.03
CA VAL A 77 -9.03 -2.98 28.40
C VAL A 77 -9.93 -3.89 29.23
N HIS A 78 -11.14 -3.44 29.49
CA HIS A 78 -12.20 -4.22 30.14
C HIS A 78 -12.96 -5.05 29.10
N SER A 79 -13.38 -4.39 28.02
CA SER A 79 -14.21 -5.00 26.98
C SER A 79 -14.00 -4.29 25.64
N VAL A 80 -14.30 -5.01 24.56
CA VAL A 80 -14.31 -4.48 23.19
C VAL A 80 -15.75 -4.28 22.77
N GLY A 81 -16.14 -3.04 22.45
CA GLY A 81 -17.45 -2.72 21.87
C GLY A 81 -17.35 -2.74 20.34
N VAL A 82 -18.24 -3.48 19.68
CA VAL A 82 -18.23 -3.64 18.22
C VAL A 82 -19.62 -3.50 17.66
N SER A 83 -19.78 -2.72 16.60
CA SER A 83 -21.00 -2.71 15.79
C SER A 83 -20.67 -2.77 14.30
N VAL A 84 -21.61 -3.32 13.54
CA VAL A 84 -21.53 -3.45 12.08
C VAL A 84 -22.86 -3.03 11.47
N ALA A 85 -22.83 -2.17 10.46
CA ALA A 85 -24.00 -1.76 9.71
C ALA A 85 -23.77 -1.99 8.21
N CYS A 86 -24.61 -2.81 7.58
CA CYS A 86 -24.65 -3.04 6.16
C CYS A 86 -25.97 -2.54 5.56
N GLU A 87 -26.06 -2.48 4.23
CA GLU A 87 -27.32 -2.21 3.54
C GLU A 87 -28.40 -3.24 3.94
N ASN A 88 -28.05 -4.53 3.97
CA ASN A 88 -28.88 -5.57 4.56
C ASN A 88 -28.71 -5.61 6.08
N THR A 89 -29.61 -4.99 6.82
CA THR A 89 -29.55 -4.84 8.30
C THR A 89 -29.88 -6.11 9.09
N THR A 90 -30.25 -7.20 8.44
CA THR A 90 -30.71 -8.44 9.10
C THR A 90 -29.77 -9.63 8.93
N GLN A 91 -28.69 -9.48 8.16
CA GLN A 91 -27.73 -10.57 7.99
C GLN A 91 -26.84 -10.73 9.23
N GLU A 92 -26.25 -11.91 9.38
CA GLU A 92 -25.23 -12.18 10.37
C GLU A 92 -23.85 -11.82 9.83
N ALA A 93 -23.00 -11.27 10.70
CA ALA A 93 -21.58 -11.11 10.50
C ALA A 93 -20.83 -11.71 11.69
N GLU A 94 -19.54 -11.96 11.54
CA GLU A 94 -18.67 -12.38 12.62
C GLU A 94 -17.56 -11.35 12.83
N PHE A 95 -17.34 -11.03 14.09
CA PHE A 95 -16.16 -10.32 14.55
C PHE A 95 -15.19 -11.31 15.19
N VAL A 96 -13.90 -11.24 14.81
CA VAL A 96 -12.85 -12.07 15.38
C VAL A 96 -11.78 -11.18 16.01
N LEU A 97 -11.64 -11.25 17.32
CA LEU A 97 -10.46 -10.75 18.03
C LEU A 97 -9.39 -11.82 17.92
N HIS A 98 -8.26 -11.48 17.26
CA HIS A 98 -7.18 -12.41 16.99
C HIS A 98 -5.87 -11.89 17.59
N MET A 99 -5.37 -12.60 18.59
CA MET A 99 -4.04 -12.36 19.15
C MET A 99 -2.99 -13.06 18.29
N TYR A 100 -1.84 -12.43 18.10
CA TYR A 100 -0.70 -13.11 17.48
C TYR A 100 0.11 -13.85 18.54
N GLY A 101 0.53 -15.06 18.18
CA GLY A 101 1.24 -15.97 19.05
C GLY A 101 2.75 -15.93 18.86
N LYS A 102 3.47 -16.48 19.84
CA LYS A 102 4.93 -16.55 19.81
C LYS A 102 5.45 -17.75 19.00
N SER A 103 4.78 -18.91 19.11
CA SER A 103 5.21 -20.17 18.46
C SER A 103 4.83 -20.18 16.99
N ASP A 104 3.67 -19.65 16.66
CA ASP A 104 3.18 -19.40 15.31
C ASP A 104 2.39 -18.10 15.31
N LEU A 105 2.78 -17.17 14.45
CA LEU A 105 2.22 -15.82 14.43
C LEU A 105 0.69 -15.81 14.31
N PHE A 106 0.15 -16.68 13.45
CA PHE A 106 -1.27 -16.67 13.10
C PHE A 106 -2.09 -17.79 13.79
N GLU A 107 -1.45 -18.91 14.18
CA GLU A 107 -2.20 -20.07 14.65
C GLU A 107 -2.08 -20.33 16.15
N SER A 108 -1.01 -19.86 16.82
CA SER A 108 -0.81 -20.15 18.23
C SER A 108 -1.41 -19.13 19.20
N GLY A 109 -1.94 -18.01 18.69
CA GLY A 109 -2.58 -16.98 19.51
C GLY A 109 -4.08 -17.22 19.74
N THR A 110 -4.62 -16.55 20.76
CA THR A 110 -6.05 -16.59 21.10
C THR A 110 -6.92 -16.02 19.96
N LYS A 111 -7.97 -16.77 19.59
CA LYS A 111 -9.00 -16.31 18.63
C LYS A 111 -10.36 -16.34 19.32
N LYS A 112 -11.02 -15.18 19.44
CA LYS A 112 -12.38 -15.06 19.95
C LYS A 112 -13.32 -14.61 18.85
N THR A 113 -14.20 -15.49 18.40
CA THR A 113 -15.25 -15.15 17.43
C THR A 113 -16.54 -14.77 18.15
N THR A 114 -17.17 -13.70 17.70
CA THR A 114 -18.45 -13.19 18.21
C THR A 114 -19.37 -12.89 17.03
N LYS A 115 -20.61 -13.41 17.10
CA LYS A 115 -21.63 -13.12 16.09
C LYS A 115 -22.24 -11.74 16.31
N LEU A 116 -22.43 -11.02 15.22
CA LEU A 116 -23.05 -9.70 15.15
C LEU A 116 -24.24 -9.72 14.20
N VAL A 117 -25.16 -8.80 14.40
CA VAL A 117 -26.22 -8.49 13.43
C VAL A 117 -25.87 -7.16 12.77
N THR A 118 -26.00 -7.09 11.46
CA THR A 118 -25.54 -5.94 10.64
C THR A 118 -26.49 -4.75 10.66
N ASN A 119 -27.13 -4.49 11.80
CA ASN A 119 -28.09 -3.39 12.02
C ASN A 119 -27.49 -2.17 12.75
N GLY A 120 -26.17 -2.17 12.99
CA GLY A 120 -25.48 -1.12 13.75
C GLY A 120 -25.59 -1.22 15.26
N SER A 121 -26.25 -2.25 15.81
CA SER A 121 -26.29 -2.47 17.26
C SER A 121 -24.91 -2.88 17.79
N GLU A 122 -24.48 -2.25 18.86
CA GLU A 122 -23.22 -2.58 19.50
C GLU A 122 -23.33 -3.85 20.34
N VAL A 123 -22.34 -4.73 20.20
CA VAL A 123 -22.10 -5.88 21.06
C VAL A 123 -20.83 -5.62 21.87
N GLU A 124 -20.94 -5.72 23.20
CA GLU A 124 -19.81 -5.61 24.12
C GLU A 124 -19.24 -7.00 24.41
N ILE A 125 -17.92 -7.17 24.24
CA ILE A 125 -17.18 -8.42 24.44
C ILE A 125 -16.25 -8.25 25.64
N PRO A 126 -16.65 -8.70 26.86
CA PRO A 126 -15.79 -8.61 28.03
C PRO A 126 -14.54 -9.48 27.87
N LEU A 127 -13.36 -8.94 28.17
CA LEU A 127 -12.12 -9.71 28.09
C LEU A 127 -12.06 -10.83 29.15
N ALA A 128 -12.84 -10.71 30.23
CA ALA A 128 -12.96 -11.74 31.25
C ALA A 128 -13.67 -13.02 30.75
N ASP A 129 -14.43 -12.94 29.65
CA ASP A 129 -15.15 -14.05 29.03
C ASP A 129 -14.35 -14.74 27.92
N ILE A 130 -13.07 -14.40 27.80
CA ILE A 130 -12.17 -14.99 26.79
C ILE A 130 -11.23 -15.98 27.46
N ASP A 131 -11.16 -17.19 26.89
CA ASP A 131 -10.15 -18.18 27.26
C ASP A 131 -8.83 -17.82 26.56
N TRP A 132 -7.89 -17.27 27.33
CA TRP A 132 -6.61 -16.79 26.81
C TRP A 132 -5.57 -17.90 26.73
N TYR A 133 -4.85 -17.99 25.62
CA TYR A 133 -3.69 -18.85 25.49
C TYR A 133 -2.42 -18.18 26.07
N GLY A 134 -1.56 -18.99 26.68
CA GLY A 134 -0.31 -18.48 27.27
C GLY A 134 0.75 -18.03 26.24
N ASP A 135 0.48 -18.23 24.97
CA ASP A 135 1.40 -17.91 23.86
C ASP A 135 1.15 -16.50 23.26
N ASP A 136 0.12 -15.79 23.69
CA ASP A 136 -0.25 -14.49 23.18
C ASP A 136 0.84 -13.43 23.38
N VAL A 137 1.24 -12.76 22.30
CA VAL A 137 2.25 -11.69 22.29
C VAL A 137 1.60 -10.30 22.23
N CYS A 138 0.70 -10.10 21.27
CA CYS A 138 0.01 -8.81 21.07
C CYS A 138 -1.37 -9.02 20.43
N VAL A 139 -2.16 -7.96 20.37
CA VAL A 139 -3.34 -7.93 19.51
C VAL A 139 -2.84 -7.87 18.06
N GLY A 140 -3.09 -8.93 17.29
CA GLY A 140 -2.62 -9.05 15.92
C GLY A 140 -3.55 -8.35 14.94
N GLN A 141 -4.84 -8.69 15.01
CA GLN A 141 -5.84 -8.11 14.12
C GLN A 141 -7.26 -8.27 14.67
N PHE A 142 -8.15 -7.42 14.23
CA PHE A 142 -9.59 -7.65 14.26
C PHE A 142 -10.06 -8.01 12.86
N MET A 143 -10.91 -9.02 12.72
CA MET A 143 -11.44 -9.43 11.43
C MET A 143 -12.97 -9.35 11.44
N PHE A 144 -13.52 -8.87 10.35
CA PHE A 144 -14.94 -8.87 10.06
C PHE A 144 -15.20 -9.86 8.93
N ARG A 145 -16.06 -10.85 9.18
CA ARG A 145 -16.43 -11.89 8.22
C ARG A 145 -17.89 -11.78 7.85
N PHE A 146 -18.19 -11.92 6.59
CA PHE A 146 -19.54 -11.83 6.04
C PHE A 146 -19.83 -13.07 5.17
N ALA A 147 -21.12 -13.46 5.12
CA ALA A 147 -21.56 -14.55 4.26
C ALA A 147 -21.60 -14.15 2.77
N GLY A 148 -21.84 -12.87 2.49
CA GLY A 148 -21.84 -12.33 1.14
C GLY A 148 -20.44 -12.02 0.60
N ASP A 149 -20.29 -11.97 -0.71
CA ASP A 149 -19.07 -11.57 -1.41
C ASP A 149 -19.00 -10.04 -1.49
N TRP A 150 -17.82 -9.45 -1.25
CA TRP A 150 -17.57 -8.00 -1.41
C TRP A 150 -18.53 -7.11 -0.58
N GLU A 151 -18.80 -7.51 0.65
CA GLU A 151 -19.67 -6.73 1.54
C GLU A 151 -19.04 -5.39 1.89
N VAL A 152 -19.85 -4.34 1.79
CA VAL A 152 -19.51 -2.99 2.27
C VAL A 152 -20.25 -2.75 3.57
N ALA A 153 -19.51 -2.43 4.61
CA ALA A 153 -20.05 -2.24 5.95
C ALA A 153 -19.45 -1.02 6.65
N THR A 154 -20.28 -0.28 7.38
CA THR A 154 -19.77 0.69 8.35
C THR A 154 -19.54 -0.04 9.67
N ILE A 155 -18.32 0.00 10.17
CA ILE A 155 -17.92 -0.62 11.43
C ILE A 155 -17.53 0.43 12.46
N HIS A 156 -17.87 0.15 13.71
CA HIS A 156 -17.46 0.92 14.86
C HIS A 156 -16.83 -0.03 15.87
N VAL A 157 -15.63 0.30 16.32
CA VAL A 157 -14.90 -0.46 17.35
C VAL A 157 -14.38 0.48 18.41
N CYS A 158 -14.72 0.21 19.65
CA CYS A 158 -14.20 0.94 20.79
C CYS A 158 -13.64 0.00 21.86
N LEU A 159 -12.70 0.50 22.65
CA LEU A 159 -12.12 -0.18 23.80
C LEU A 159 -12.63 0.48 25.08
N TYR A 160 -13.43 -0.24 25.87
CA TYR A 160 -13.84 0.18 27.21
C TYR A 160 -12.73 -0.12 28.21
N LEU A 161 -12.32 0.86 29.00
CA LEU A 161 -11.16 0.75 29.86
C LEU A 161 -11.51 0.20 31.24
N ASN A 162 -10.54 -0.45 31.87
CA ASN A 162 -10.56 -0.82 33.27
C ASN A 162 -10.53 0.43 34.17
N ASP A 163 -11.08 0.31 35.40
CA ASP A 163 -11.07 1.41 36.37
C ASP A 163 -9.62 1.85 36.66
N GLY A 164 -9.45 3.15 36.81
CA GLY A 164 -8.15 3.76 37.01
C GLY A 164 -7.46 4.25 35.71
N TYR A 165 -8.02 3.94 34.55
CA TYR A 165 -7.57 4.47 33.27
C TYR A 165 -8.60 5.44 32.70
N THR A 166 -8.12 6.49 32.04
CA THR A 166 -8.94 7.52 31.39
C THR A 166 -8.53 7.70 29.94
N ALA A 167 -9.48 8.01 29.09
CA ALA A 167 -9.26 8.38 27.71
C ALA A 167 -9.81 9.79 27.43
N PRO A 168 -9.29 10.50 26.43
CA PRO A 168 -9.88 11.74 25.95
C PRO A 168 -11.34 11.54 25.51
N GLU A 169 -12.14 12.60 25.65
CA GLU A 169 -13.51 12.57 25.15
C GLU A 169 -13.52 12.45 23.61
N PHE A 170 -14.31 11.50 23.12
CA PHE A 170 -14.50 11.34 21.70
C PHE A 170 -15.49 12.39 21.16
N ILE A 171 -15.03 13.22 20.23
CA ILE A 171 -15.84 14.20 19.51
C ILE A 171 -15.95 13.74 18.06
N PRO A 172 -17.14 13.36 17.57
CA PRO A 172 -17.33 12.97 16.17
C PRO A 172 -16.89 14.07 15.20
N ASP A 173 -16.22 13.68 14.11
CA ASP A 173 -15.86 14.61 13.06
C ASP A 173 -17.06 14.93 12.16
N ALA A 174 -17.20 16.20 11.79
CA ALA A 174 -18.18 16.61 10.79
C ALA A 174 -17.84 16.02 9.41
N PRO A 175 -18.84 15.71 8.57
CA PRO A 175 -18.61 15.38 7.17
C PRO A 175 -17.88 16.51 6.45
N VAL A 176 -17.04 16.15 5.44
CA VAL A 176 -16.36 17.13 4.61
C VAL A 176 -17.34 17.83 3.69
N ASP A 177 -17.39 19.17 3.71
CA ASP A 177 -18.11 19.95 2.70
C ASP A 177 -17.19 20.21 1.50
N PHE A 178 -17.24 19.31 0.54
CA PHE A 178 -16.46 19.38 -0.70
C PHE A 178 -16.82 20.55 -1.63
N ASN A 179 -17.88 21.30 -1.33
CA ASN A 179 -18.30 22.45 -2.12
C ASN A 179 -17.93 23.79 -1.46
N SER A 180 -17.41 23.77 -0.23
CA SER A 180 -17.04 24.99 0.49
C SER A 180 -15.87 25.74 -0.15
N GLU A 181 -15.76 27.03 0.12
CA GLU A 181 -14.61 27.84 -0.28
C GLU A 181 -13.34 27.36 0.41
N ALA A 182 -13.40 27.04 1.71
CA ALA A 182 -12.29 26.51 2.49
C ALA A 182 -11.74 25.20 1.90
N TYR A 183 -12.62 24.33 1.37
CA TYR A 183 -12.18 23.11 0.67
C TYR A 183 -11.38 23.47 -0.60
N ARG A 184 -11.88 24.38 -1.42
CA ARG A 184 -11.16 24.81 -2.64
C ARG A 184 -9.82 25.45 -2.34
N GLU A 185 -9.74 26.27 -1.29
CA GLU A 185 -8.49 26.86 -0.83
C GLU A 185 -7.49 25.80 -0.34
N MET A 186 -7.98 24.80 0.39
CA MET A 186 -7.17 23.64 0.83
C MET A 186 -6.62 22.88 -0.40
N ILE A 187 -7.48 22.56 -1.38
CA ILE A 187 -7.05 21.87 -2.61
C ILE A 187 -6.01 22.70 -3.38
N ALA A 188 -6.17 24.00 -3.47
CA ALA A 188 -5.20 24.86 -4.16
C ALA A 188 -3.80 24.80 -3.54
N LYS A 189 -3.67 24.53 -2.23
CA LYS A 189 -2.36 24.32 -1.55
C LYS A 189 -1.64 23.05 -2.00
N SER A 190 -2.33 22.10 -2.60
CA SER A 190 -1.70 20.89 -3.15
C SER A 190 -0.83 21.16 -4.39
N PHE A 191 -1.01 22.31 -5.03
CA PHE A 191 -0.34 22.66 -6.27
C PHE A 191 1.11 23.09 -6.00
N VAL A 192 2.07 22.20 -6.25
CA VAL A 192 3.49 22.48 -6.06
C VAL A 192 4.08 23.17 -7.28
N SER A 193 3.83 22.62 -8.48
CA SER A 193 4.33 23.16 -9.75
C SER A 193 3.48 22.69 -10.92
N LEU A 194 3.26 23.58 -11.88
CA LEU A 194 2.75 23.17 -13.18
C LEU A 194 3.84 22.47 -14.01
N GLY A 195 5.10 22.83 -13.77
CA GLY A 195 6.21 22.40 -14.61
C GLY A 195 5.99 22.70 -16.09
N ASN A 196 6.72 22.02 -16.95
CA ASN A 196 6.46 22.08 -18.39
C ASN A 196 5.20 21.29 -18.74
N ASN A 197 4.21 21.99 -19.22
CA ASN A 197 2.87 21.45 -19.44
C ASN A 197 2.63 20.90 -20.85
N VAL A 198 3.57 20.97 -21.77
CA VAL A 198 3.35 20.70 -23.21
C VAL A 198 2.77 19.30 -23.45
N ARG A 199 3.27 18.28 -22.75
CA ARG A 199 2.81 16.90 -22.92
C ARG A 199 1.43 16.67 -22.30
N LEU A 200 1.18 17.23 -21.10
CA LEU A 200 -0.13 17.17 -20.46
C LEU A 200 -1.19 17.91 -21.28
N LYS A 201 -0.84 19.09 -21.80
CA LYS A 201 -1.73 19.85 -22.66
C LYS A 201 -2.05 19.11 -23.96
N ARG A 202 -1.05 18.47 -24.57
CA ARG A 202 -1.25 17.59 -25.74
C ARG A 202 -2.26 16.46 -25.45
N ALA A 203 -2.14 15.80 -24.30
CA ALA A 203 -3.08 14.75 -23.90
C ALA A 203 -4.50 15.32 -23.69
N ILE A 204 -4.63 16.49 -23.06
CA ILE A 204 -5.90 17.19 -22.87
C ILE A 204 -6.55 17.55 -24.22
N GLU A 205 -5.79 18.08 -25.16
CA GLU A 205 -6.29 18.46 -26.48
C GLU A 205 -6.69 17.24 -27.33
N LYS A 206 -5.91 16.16 -27.28
CA LYS A 206 -6.31 14.87 -27.87
C LYS A 206 -7.64 14.37 -27.33
N ALA A 207 -7.83 14.39 -26.00
CA ALA A 207 -9.08 13.97 -25.37
C ALA A 207 -10.26 14.83 -25.84
N LYS A 208 -10.12 16.15 -25.85
CA LYS A 208 -11.16 17.08 -26.37
C LYS A 208 -11.48 16.87 -27.85
N ALA A 209 -10.49 16.48 -28.64
CA ALA A 209 -10.67 16.16 -30.07
C ALA A 209 -11.35 14.81 -30.33
N GLY A 210 -11.56 13.99 -29.30
CA GLY A 210 -12.11 12.65 -29.43
C GLY A 210 -11.09 11.59 -29.84
N GLU A 211 -9.79 11.91 -29.77
CA GLU A 211 -8.71 10.94 -29.95
C GLU A 211 -8.52 10.10 -28.68
N ASN A 212 -8.08 8.85 -28.83
CA ASN A 212 -7.82 7.99 -27.70
C ASN A 212 -6.69 8.55 -26.82
N VAL A 213 -6.95 8.61 -25.50
CA VAL A 213 -6.00 9.04 -24.48
C VAL A 213 -6.01 8.01 -23.36
N THR A 214 -4.83 7.56 -22.93
CA THR A 214 -4.68 6.68 -21.77
C THR A 214 -4.06 7.42 -20.60
N VAL A 215 -4.78 7.42 -19.46
CA VAL A 215 -4.31 7.94 -18.17
C VAL A 215 -3.90 6.77 -17.30
N ALA A 216 -2.63 6.68 -16.95
CA ALA A 216 -2.06 5.59 -16.18
C ALA A 216 -1.58 6.05 -14.80
N PHE A 217 -1.65 5.15 -13.83
CA PHE A 217 -1.23 5.38 -12.45
C PHE A 217 -0.30 4.25 -12.01
N ILE A 218 0.88 4.61 -11.48
CA ILE A 218 1.84 3.65 -10.94
C ILE A 218 2.25 4.07 -9.53
N GLY A 219 2.26 3.12 -8.59
CA GLY A 219 2.57 3.41 -7.19
C GLY A 219 2.44 2.20 -6.27
N GLY A 220 2.34 2.48 -4.99
CA GLY A 220 2.17 1.50 -3.91
C GLY A 220 0.71 1.16 -3.61
N SER A 221 0.43 0.86 -2.34
CA SER A 221 -0.92 0.48 -1.86
C SER A 221 -1.95 1.61 -2.01
N ILE A 222 -1.55 2.87 -1.88
CA ILE A 222 -2.45 4.02 -2.06
C ILE A 222 -2.92 4.07 -3.52
N THR A 223 -2.03 3.81 -4.47
CA THR A 223 -2.38 3.70 -5.89
C THR A 223 -3.21 2.45 -6.19
N GLU A 224 -2.97 1.34 -5.49
CA GLU A 224 -3.82 0.16 -5.54
C GLU A 224 -5.26 0.49 -5.12
N GLY A 225 -5.44 1.38 -4.15
CA GLY A 225 -6.73 1.83 -3.64
C GLY A 225 -7.01 1.44 -2.19
N ALA A 226 -5.97 1.06 -1.45
CA ALA A 226 -6.13 0.67 -0.05
C ALA A 226 -6.75 1.81 0.78
N GLY A 227 -7.76 1.47 1.58
CA GLY A 227 -8.55 2.39 2.39
C GLY A 227 -9.75 3.03 1.67
N ALA A 228 -9.79 3.03 0.34
CA ALA A 228 -10.96 3.45 -0.42
C ALA A 228 -12.07 2.40 -0.36
N THR A 229 -13.33 2.82 -0.25
CA THR A 229 -14.48 1.91 -0.13
C THR A 229 -15.70 2.40 -0.92
N PRO A 230 -16.21 1.67 -1.91
CA PRO A 230 -15.55 0.52 -2.55
C PRO A 230 -14.33 0.98 -3.37
N SER A 231 -13.23 0.24 -3.29
CA SER A 231 -11.92 0.65 -3.81
C SER A 231 -11.93 0.94 -5.32
N GLN A 232 -12.62 0.12 -6.10
CA GLN A 232 -12.74 0.30 -7.55
C GLN A 232 -13.46 1.58 -7.99
N LYS A 233 -14.25 2.21 -7.11
CA LYS A 233 -15.03 3.40 -7.43
C LYS A 233 -14.48 4.67 -6.78
N THR A 234 -13.87 4.52 -5.60
CA THR A 234 -13.53 5.65 -4.75
C THR A 234 -12.03 5.83 -4.53
N CYS A 235 -11.17 4.95 -5.07
CA CYS A 235 -9.73 5.18 -5.04
C CYS A 235 -9.35 6.41 -5.87
N TYR A 236 -8.31 7.12 -5.45
CA TYR A 236 -7.94 8.40 -6.06
C TYR A 236 -7.68 8.28 -7.56
N SER A 237 -7.06 7.19 -7.99
CA SER A 237 -6.74 6.96 -9.41
C SER A 237 -7.99 6.86 -10.28
N LYS A 238 -9.04 6.14 -9.79
CA LYS A 238 -10.32 6.05 -10.51
C LYS A 238 -11.06 7.37 -10.50
N VAL A 239 -11.13 8.05 -9.36
CA VAL A 239 -11.81 9.35 -9.24
C VAL A 239 -11.10 10.42 -10.08
N ALA A 240 -9.76 10.47 -10.09
CA ALA A 240 -9.00 11.40 -10.93
C ALA A 240 -9.19 11.11 -12.43
N TYR A 241 -9.20 9.83 -12.81
CA TYR A 241 -9.55 9.44 -14.16
C TYR A 241 -10.97 9.91 -14.54
N ASP A 242 -11.98 9.69 -13.68
CA ASP A 242 -13.35 10.12 -13.93
C ASP A 242 -13.46 11.66 -14.05
N ARG A 243 -12.67 12.41 -13.26
CA ARG A 243 -12.56 13.87 -13.39
C ARG A 243 -11.96 14.28 -14.74
N PHE A 244 -10.89 13.61 -15.16
CA PHE A 244 -10.27 13.85 -16.46
C PHE A 244 -11.25 13.56 -17.60
N CYS A 245 -11.97 12.44 -17.56
CA CYS A 245 -13.03 12.11 -18.53
C CYS A 245 -14.14 13.19 -18.56
N ALA A 246 -14.64 13.56 -17.39
CA ALA A 246 -15.74 14.53 -17.30
C ALA A 246 -15.33 15.94 -17.79
N ARG A 247 -14.06 16.31 -17.63
CA ARG A 247 -13.55 17.63 -18.02
C ARG A 247 -13.14 17.69 -19.49
N PHE A 248 -12.53 16.65 -20.03
CA PHE A 248 -11.85 16.69 -21.33
C PHE A 248 -12.30 15.60 -22.30
N GLY A 249 -12.90 14.52 -21.81
CA GLY A 249 -13.32 13.40 -22.64
C GLY A 249 -14.43 13.78 -23.64
N ASN A 250 -14.45 13.07 -24.76
CA ASN A 250 -15.45 13.18 -25.81
C ASN A 250 -15.94 11.76 -26.18
N GLY A 251 -16.96 11.29 -25.47
CA GLY A 251 -17.40 9.89 -25.54
C GLY A 251 -16.49 8.97 -24.70
N ASP A 252 -16.20 7.77 -25.19
CA ASP A 252 -15.43 6.75 -24.49
C ASP A 252 -13.94 6.74 -24.91
N ASN A 253 -13.39 7.90 -25.24
CA ASN A 253 -12.04 8.03 -25.80
C ASN A 253 -10.93 8.16 -24.76
N VAL A 254 -11.25 8.16 -23.48
CA VAL A 254 -10.24 8.18 -22.40
C VAL A 254 -10.22 6.81 -21.73
N HIS A 255 -9.01 6.25 -21.60
CA HIS A 255 -8.78 4.91 -21.07
C HIS A 255 -8.02 4.98 -19.75
N TYR A 256 -8.23 3.96 -18.90
CA TYR A 256 -7.70 3.89 -17.55
C TYR A 256 -6.74 2.72 -17.39
N THR A 257 -5.56 2.97 -16.81
CA THR A 257 -4.62 1.93 -16.40
C THR A 257 -4.16 2.18 -14.98
N LYS A 258 -4.34 1.19 -14.11
CA LYS A 258 -3.91 1.22 -12.71
C LYS A 258 -2.86 0.15 -12.45
N ALA A 259 -1.73 0.52 -11.86
CA ALA A 259 -0.61 -0.35 -11.53
C ALA A 259 -0.09 -0.07 -10.12
N GLY A 260 -0.97 -0.16 -9.12
CA GLY A 260 -0.61 -0.12 -7.70
C GLY A 260 -0.22 -1.52 -7.20
N VAL A 261 0.88 -1.62 -6.44
CA VAL A 261 1.30 -2.85 -5.75
C VAL A 261 1.66 -2.50 -4.30
N GLY A 262 0.84 -3.00 -3.37
CA GLY A 262 0.93 -2.66 -1.95
C GLY A 262 2.30 -2.93 -1.34
N GLY A 263 2.78 -1.99 -0.51
CA GLY A 263 4.04 -2.12 0.23
C GLY A 263 5.32 -2.01 -0.59
N THR A 264 5.24 -1.80 -1.92
CA THR A 264 6.42 -1.80 -2.79
C THR A 264 6.91 -0.40 -3.14
N SER A 265 8.22 -0.25 -3.25
CA SER A 265 8.92 0.98 -3.63
C SER A 265 9.05 1.14 -5.16
N SER A 266 9.63 2.27 -5.56
CA SER A 266 9.98 2.53 -6.96
C SER A 266 11.02 1.55 -7.54
N GLU A 267 11.78 0.83 -6.71
CA GLU A 267 12.66 -0.28 -7.13
C GLU A 267 11.88 -1.34 -7.92
N LEU A 268 10.77 -1.83 -7.35
CA LEU A 268 9.90 -2.74 -8.09
C LEU A 268 9.12 -1.99 -9.18
N GLY A 269 8.75 -0.73 -8.93
CA GLY A 269 8.05 0.13 -9.88
C GLY A 269 8.75 0.24 -11.22
N MET A 270 10.06 0.52 -11.22
CA MET A 270 10.86 0.66 -12.45
C MET A 270 11.02 -0.66 -13.22
N ILE A 271 11.08 -1.81 -12.50
CA ILE A 271 11.23 -3.13 -13.13
C ILE A 271 9.92 -3.57 -13.80
N ARG A 272 8.77 -3.27 -13.19
CA ARG A 272 7.47 -3.75 -13.66
C ARG A 272 6.73 -2.79 -14.61
N TYR A 273 7.29 -1.60 -14.89
CA TYR A 273 6.65 -0.56 -15.70
C TYR A 273 6.20 -1.05 -17.07
N GLU A 274 7.05 -1.75 -17.81
CA GLU A 274 6.72 -2.28 -19.13
C GLU A 274 5.59 -3.32 -19.06
N ARG A 275 5.64 -4.21 -18.09
CA ARG A 275 4.60 -5.24 -17.93
C ARG A 275 3.26 -4.63 -17.49
N ASP A 276 3.29 -3.76 -16.47
CA ASP A 276 2.07 -3.31 -15.79
C ASP A 276 1.42 -2.08 -16.42
N ILE A 277 2.16 -1.30 -17.17
CA ILE A 277 1.67 -0.12 -17.89
C ILE A 277 1.66 -0.40 -19.40
N LEU A 278 2.82 -0.61 -20.04
CA LEU A 278 2.89 -0.72 -21.50
C LEU A 278 2.29 -2.02 -22.02
N GLY A 279 2.37 -3.11 -21.26
CA GLY A 279 1.83 -4.43 -21.63
C GLY A 279 0.32 -4.56 -21.52
N ARG A 280 -0.40 -3.50 -21.07
CA ARG A 280 -1.86 -3.55 -20.85
C ARG A 280 -2.71 -3.03 -22.01
N GLY A 281 -2.12 -2.64 -23.08
CA GLY A 281 -2.81 -2.14 -24.25
C GLY A 281 -2.22 -0.85 -24.79
N ASP A 282 -3.03 0.21 -24.90
CA ASP A 282 -2.58 1.48 -25.46
C ASP A 282 -1.50 2.14 -24.58
N LYS A 283 -0.46 2.68 -25.25
CA LYS A 283 0.59 3.41 -24.58
C LYS A 283 0.01 4.64 -23.85
N PRO A 284 0.43 4.93 -22.60
CA PRO A 284 -0.15 6.03 -21.84
C PRO A 284 0.22 7.39 -22.42
N ASP A 285 -0.74 8.34 -22.41
CA ASP A 285 -0.48 9.75 -22.70
C ASP A 285 -0.14 10.55 -21.44
N VAL A 286 -0.62 10.08 -20.28
CA VAL A 286 -0.35 10.66 -18.96
C VAL A 286 -0.03 9.53 -17.99
N VAL A 287 1.04 9.69 -17.20
CA VAL A 287 1.40 8.76 -16.12
C VAL A 287 1.56 9.52 -14.82
N ILE A 288 0.78 9.13 -13.82
CA ILE A 288 0.88 9.63 -12.44
C ILE A 288 1.76 8.66 -11.63
N VAL A 289 2.83 9.18 -11.02
CA VAL A 289 3.82 8.44 -10.24
C VAL A 289 3.65 8.76 -8.75
N GLU A 290 3.32 7.74 -7.92
CA GLU A 290 3.06 7.89 -6.50
C GLU A 290 3.87 6.87 -5.69
N PHE A 291 5.01 7.29 -5.12
CA PHE A 291 5.87 6.48 -4.25
C PHE A 291 6.40 7.26 -3.04
N ALA A 292 5.90 8.46 -2.80
CA ALA A 292 6.44 9.38 -1.79
C ALA A 292 6.38 8.86 -0.34
N VAL A 293 5.63 7.80 -0.09
CA VAL A 293 5.54 7.14 1.23
C VAL A 293 6.09 5.71 1.22
N ASN A 294 6.45 5.17 0.05
CA ASN A 294 6.96 3.81 -0.09
C ASN A 294 8.50 3.76 -0.22
N ASP A 295 9.12 4.81 -0.74
CA ASP A 295 10.55 4.84 -1.11
C ASP A 295 11.51 5.00 0.08
N GLU A 296 11.04 4.92 1.34
CA GLU A 296 11.96 4.79 2.47
C GLU A 296 12.73 3.48 2.42
N GLY A 297 12.09 2.40 1.91
CA GLY A 297 12.73 1.11 1.67
C GLY A 297 13.71 1.09 0.49
N ASP A 298 13.65 2.07 -0.42
CA ASP A 298 14.59 2.17 -1.53
C ASP A 298 16.02 2.42 -1.02
N GLU A 299 16.91 1.42 -1.18
CA GLU A 299 18.29 1.52 -0.73
C GLU A 299 19.12 2.52 -1.56
N THR A 300 18.68 2.87 -2.77
CA THR A 300 19.34 3.85 -3.63
C THR A 300 19.01 5.30 -3.27
N LYS A 301 18.02 5.49 -2.39
CA LYS A 301 17.56 6.79 -1.89
C LYS A 301 17.12 7.78 -2.97
N GLY A 302 16.61 7.26 -4.09
CA GLY A 302 15.99 8.04 -5.14
C GLY A 302 16.43 7.72 -6.57
N ASP A 303 17.49 6.92 -6.78
CA ASP A 303 17.90 6.52 -8.13
C ASP A 303 16.81 5.70 -8.83
N CYS A 304 16.22 4.72 -8.14
CA CYS A 304 15.13 3.92 -8.69
C CYS A 304 13.90 4.76 -9.07
N TYR A 305 13.58 5.78 -8.26
CA TYR A 305 12.51 6.72 -8.56
C TYR A 305 12.82 7.56 -9.81
N GLU A 306 14.02 8.15 -9.89
CA GLU A 306 14.45 8.91 -11.07
C GLU A 306 14.52 8.01 -12.31
N THR A 307 15.02 6.78 -12.17
CA THR A 307 15.02 5.77 -13.23
C THR A 307 13.62 5.53 -13.79
N LEU A 308 12.62 5.31 -12.92
CA LEU A 308 11.23 5.15 -13.34
C LEU A 308 10.72 6.39 -14.10
N VAL A 309 10.95 7.58 -13.55
CA VAL A 309 10.54 8.84 -14.20
C VAL A 309 11.18 8.98 -15.58
N ARG A 310 12.47 8.69 -15.70
CA ARG A 310 13.19 8.72 -16.99
C ARG A 310 12.65 7.69 -17.97
N LYS A 311 12.41 6.45 -17.56
CA LYS A 311 11.80 5.42 -18.41
C LYS A 311 10.49 5.89 -19.02
N ILE A 312 9.66 6.57 -18.23
CA ILE A 312 8.38 7.13 -18.69
C ILE A 312 8.65 8.29 -19.67
N LEU A 313 9.49 9.25 -19.29
CA LEU A 313 9.80 10.43 -20.10
C LEU A 313 10.38 10.09 -21.49
N PHE A 314 11.20 9.05 -21.55
CA PHE A 314 11.87 8.61 -22.77
C PHE A 314 11.13 7.50 -23.54
N SER A 315 9.90 7.14 -23.11
CA SER A 315 9.03 6.26 -23.90
C SER A 315 8.70 6.90 -25.25
N ASP A 316 8.61 6.08 -26.32
CA ASP A 316 8.40 6.55 -27.71
C ASP A 316 7.21 7.50 -27.90
N ASN A 317 6.14 7.29 -27.11
CA ASN A 317 4.94 8.13 -27.16
C ASN A 317 5.06 9.41 -26.33
N ALA A 318 6.18 9.65 -25.66
CA ALA A 318 6.48 10.83 -24.88
C ALA A 318 5.33 11.29 -23.96
N PRO A 319 4.91 10.47 -22.98
CA PRO A 319 3.78 10.81 -22.11
C PRO A 319 4.10 11.97 -21.16
N ALA A 320 3.06 12.66 -20.69
CA ALA A 320 3.18 13.54 -19.54
C ALA A 320 3.44 12.73 -18.27
N VAL A 321 4.36 13.19 -17.42
CA VAL A 321 4.63 12.61 -16.10
C VAL A 321 4.18 13.58 -15.03
N ILE A 322 3.37 13.11 -14.08
CA ILE A 322 2.92 13.91 -12.94
C ILE A 322 3.42 13.21 -11.66
N LEU A 323 4.10 13.95 -10.79
CA LEU A 323 4.57 13.45 -9.52
C LEU A 323 3.54 13.78 -8.43
N LEU A 324 3.04 12.74 -7.77
CA LEU A 324 2.06 12.87 -6.69
C LEU A 324 2.72 12.48 -5.37
N PHE A 325 2.74 13.41 -4.41
CA PHE A 325 3.30 13.21 -3.08
C PHE A 325 2.18 13.01 -2.07
N SER A 326 1.88 11.76 -1.74
CA SER A 326 0.98 11.37 -0.65
C SER A 326 1.63 11.59 0.73
N VAL A 327 0.90 11.30 1.81
CA VAL A 327 1.35 11.53 3.18
C VAL A 327 0.85 10.40 4.09
N PHE A 328 1.66 10.01 5.08
CA PHE A 328 1.26 9.13 6.16
C PHE A 328 0.64 9.88 7.33
N GLU A 329 -0.02 9.17 8.21
CA GLU A 329 -0.75 9.71 9.35
C GLU A 329 0.15 10.53 10.31
N ASN A 330 1.42 10.20 10.43
CA ASN A 330 2.42 10.96 11.19
C ASN A 330 2.95 12.21 10.46
N ASP A 331 2.26 12.69 9.42
CA ASP A 331 2.59 13.85 8.58
C ASP A 331 3.86 13.67 7.72
N TRP A 332 4.38 12.45 7.66
CA TRP A 332 5.62 12.12 6.99
C TRP A 332 5.42 11.73 5.52
N ASN A 333 6.33 12.18 4.69
CA ASN A 333 6.57 11.69 3.34
C ASN A 333 8.00 12.01 2.88
N LEU A 334 8.34 11.63 1.66
CA LEU A 334 9.65 11.85 1.03
C LEU A 334 9.65 12.97 -0.02
N GLN A 335 8.72 13.91 0.06
CA GLN A 335 8.62 15.00 -0.92
C GLN A 335 9.95 15.77 -1.06
N GLU A 336 10.66 16.06 0.03
CA GLU A 336 11.94 16.77 -0.03
C GLU A 336 13.04 15.97 -0.75
N ARG A 337 12.99 14.63 -0.67
CA ARG A 337 13.93 13.75 -1.37
C ARG A 337 13.59 13.63 -2.86
N LEU A 338 12.32 13.53 -3.21
CA LEU A 338 11.87 13.14 -4.55
C LEU A 338 11.53 14.34 -5.45
N SER A 339 11.09 15.48 -4.88
CA SER A 339 10.75 16.67 -5.66
C SER A 339 11.92 17.27 -6.49
N PRO A 340 13.21 17.11 -6.10
CA PRO A 340 14.32 17.53 -6.96
C PRO A 340 14.28 16.88 -8.36
N VAL A 341 13.74 15.66 -8.50
CA VAL A 341 13.52 15.01 -9.81
C VAL A 341 12.51 15.82 -10.63
N GLY A 342 11.38 16.19 -10.02
CA GLY A 342 10.37 17.03 -10.67
C GLY A 342 10.90 18.41 -11.06
N VAL A 343 11.71 19.03 -10.21
CA VAL A 343 12.36 20.31 -10.53
C VAL A 343 13.35 20.18 -11.67
N ARG A 344 14.17 19.11 -11.65
CA ARG A 344 15.20 18.87 -12.69
C ARG A 344 14.60 18.69 -14.08
N TYR A 345 13.53 17.93 -14.18
CA TYR A 345 12.86 17.63 -15.45
C TYR A 345 11.68 18.56 -15.72
N ASP A 346 11.50 19.60 -14.92
CA ASP A 346 10.41 20.59 -15.03
C ASP A 346 9.04 19.91 -15.16
N LEU A 347 8.72 19.01 -14.22
CA LEU A 347 7.50 18.20 -14.23
C LEU A 347 6.38 18.81 -13.39
N PRO A 348 5.10 18.57 -13.76
CA PRO A 348 3.97 18.83 -12.91
C PRO A 348 4.05 18.07 -11.59
N MET A 349 3.82 18.76 -10.46
CA MET A 349 3.90 18.18 -9.11
C MET A 349 2.70 18.56 -8.26
N VAL A 350 2.17 17.58 -7.52
CA VAL A 350 1.05 17.72 -6.59
C VAL A 350 1.42 17.15 -5.22
N SER A 351 1.18 17.90 -4.15
CA SER A 351 1.45 17.49 -2.77
C SER A 351 0.14 17.38 -1.97
N VAL A 352 -0.21 16.18 -1.60
CA VAL A 352 -1.33 15.93 -0.69
C VAL A 352 -1.00 16.43 0.72
N ARG A 353 0.26 16.24 1.16
CA ARG A 353 0.76 16.73 2.45
C ARG A 353 0.52 18.22 2.62
N ASP A 354 0.87 19.01 1.61
CA ASP A 354 0.77 20.48 1.69
C ASP A 354 -0.69 20.97 1.70
N ALA A 355 -1.62 20.16 1.15
CA ALA A 355 -3.04 20.45 1.24
C ALA A 355 -3.61 20.16 2.64
N VAL A 356 -3.30 19.01 3.22
CA VAL A 356 -4.10 18.48 4.34
C VAL A 356 -3.46 18.62 5.72
N VAL A 357 -2.11 18.66 5.83
CA VAL A 357 -1.46 18.60 7.14
C VAL A 357 -1.82 19.80 8.03
N GLU A 358 -1.89 20.99 7.48
CA GLU A 358 -2.34 22.16 8.25
C GLU A 358 -3.74 21.96 8.85
N GLN A 359 -4.66 21.31 8.09
CA GLN A 359 -6.03 21.06 8.54
C GLN A 359 -6.08 20.14 9.77
N PHE A 360 -5.16 19.19 9.86
CA PHE A 360 -5.13 18.22 10.96
C PHE A 360 -4.92 18.86 12.33
N TYR A 361 -4.31 20.04 12.37
CA TYR A 361 -4.00 20.77 13.60
C TYR A 361 -4.97 21.93 13.88
N LEU A 362 -5.88 22.24 12.97
CA LEU A 362 -6.93 23.21 13.23
C LEU A 362 -7.98 22.63 14.21
N PRO A 363 -8.48 23.43 15.17
CA PRO A 363 -9.58 23.01 16.01
C PRO A 363 -10.86 22.81 15.19
N ALA A 364 -11.78 21.98 15.66
CA ALA A 364 -13.01 21.64 14.96
C ALA A 364 -13.89 22.87 14.63
N ASP A 365 -13.89 23.86 15.53
CA ASP A 365 -14.58 25.15 15.40
C ASP A 365 -13.73 26.25 14.71
N GLY A 366 -12.48 25.93 14.36
CA GLY A 366 -11.52 26.85 13.73
C GLY A 366 -11.51 26.81 12.19
N GLY A 367 -12.56 26.33 11.55
CA GLY A 367 -12.66 26.25 10.09
C GLY A 367 -11.94 25.03 9.48
N ARG A 368 -11.66 24.02 10.27
CA ARG A 368 -11.06 22.76 9.82
C ARG A 368 -11.92 22.08 8.76
N VAL A 369 -11.34 21.85 7.57
CA VAL A 369 -12.00 21.18 6.44
C VAL A 369 -12.06 19.66 6.65
N ILE A 370 -10.96 19.05 7.12
CA ILE A 370 -10.85 17.61 7.36
C ILE A 370 -9.95 17.32 8.55
N SER A 371 -10.31 16.32 9.37
CA SER A 371 -9.46 15.81 10.45
C SER A 371 -8.59 14.64 9.98
N LYS A 372 -7.55 14.28 10.75
CA LYS A 372 -6.75 13.07 10.51
C LYS A 372 -7.64 11.83 10.46
N ASN A 373 -8.54 11.67 11.42
CA ASN A 373 -9.45 10.54 11.49
C ASN A 373 -10.34 10.42 10.24
N ARG A 374 -10.81 11.55 9.68
CA ARG A 374 -11.59 11.55 8.43
C ARG A 374 -10.74 11.23 7.21
N PHE A 375 -9.48 11.73 7.18
CA PHE A 375 -8.60 11.54 6.05
C PHE A 375 -8.02 10.12 6.00
N PHE A 376 -7.60 9.55 7.13
CA PHE A 376 -6.93 8.25 7.18
C PHE A 376 -7.87 7.10 7.53
N TYR A 377 -7.78 6.04 6.73
CA TYR A 377 -8.40 4.74 6.98
C TYR A 377 -7.67 3.99 8.10
N ASP A 378 -6.36 3.94 7.99
CA ASP A 378 -5.39 3.45 8.97
C ASP A 378 -4.21 4.43 9.05
N ILE A 379 -3.09 4.02 9.64
CA ILE A 379 -1.91 4.90 9.77
C ILE A 379 -1.16 5.16 8.44
N TYR A 380 -1.52 4.47 7.37
CA TYR A 380 -0.87 4.54 6.06
C TYR A 380 -1.80 5.02 4.94
N HIS A 381 -3.06 4.62 4.98
CA HIS A 381 -3.94 4.71 3.83
C HIS A 381 -5.04 5.75 4.00
N PRO A 382 -5.38 6.51 2.95
CA PRO A 382 -6.51 7.42 2.98
C PRO A 382 -7.87 6.69 3.02
N THR A 383 -8.88 7.30 3.60
CA THR A 383 -10.29 6.91 3.41
C THR A 383 -10.78 7.29 2.01
N SER A 384 -12.01 6.95 1.65
CA SER A 384 -12.65 7.47 0.43
C SER A 384 -12.67 9.00 0.36
N ASP A 385 -12.84 9.70 1.50
CA ASP A 385 -12.74 11.17 1.57
C ASP A 385 -11.30 11.63 1.27
N GLY A 386 -10.29 10.94 1.83
CA GLY A 386 -8.88 11.20 1.58
C GLY A 386 -8.49 10.94 0.11
N HIS A 387 -8.92 9.81 -0.44
CA HIS A 387 -8.71 9.50 -1.86
C HIS A 387 -9.38 10.54 -2.78
N ARG A 388 -10.56 11.03 -2.43
CA ARG A 388 -11.21 12.11 -3.18
C ARG A 388 -10.39 13.40 -3.15
N ILE A 389 -9.81 13.77 -2.02
CA ILE A 389 -8.92 14.94 -1.91
C ILE A 389 -7.70 14.79 -2.83
N MET A 390 -7.08 13.59 -2.86
CA MET A 390 -5.97 13.30 -3.77
C MET A 390 -6.39 13.49 -5.24
N ALA A 391 -7.57 12.97 -5.60
CA ALA A 391 -8.12 13.11 -6.96
C ALA A 391 -8.47 14.56 -7.31
N ASP A 392 -9.10 15.30 -6.40
CA ASP A 392 -9.45 16.70 -6.60
C ASP A 392 -8.19 17.59 -6.70
N SER A 393 -7.08 17.20 -6.04
CA SER A 393 -5.77 17.84 -6.19
C SER A 393 -5.18 17.64 -7.60
N LEU A 394 -5.32 16.46 -8.17
CA LEU A 394 -4.94 16.19 -9.57
C LEU A 394 -5.87 16.93 -10.55
N ASP A 395 -7.19 16.97 -10.29
CA ASP A 395 -8.14 17.71 -11.12
C ASP A 395 -7.84 19.22 -11.12
N TYR A 396 -7.39 19.76 -9.97
CA TYR A 396 -6.92 21.14 -9.90
C TYR A 396 -5.71 21.37 -10.81
N LEU A 397 -4.70 20.47 -10.78
CA LEU A 397 -3.56 20.53 -11.69
C LEU A 397 -4.01 20.45 -13.16
N PHE A 398 -4.92 19.55 -13.51
CA PHE A 398 -5.45 19.42 -14.88
C PHE A 398 -6.11 20.71 -15.34
N ALA A 399 -6.87 21.36 -14.47
CA ALA A 399 -7.51 22.64 -14.78
C ALA A 399 -6.49 23.77 -15.01
N GLN A 400 -5.40 23.81 -14.20
CA GLN A 400 -4.32 24.79 -14.39
C GLN A 400 -3.57 24.54 -15.71
N ALA A 401 -3.29 23.28 -16.05
CA ALA A 401 -2.66 22.92 -17.31
C ALA A 401 -3.52 23.29 -18.53
N ASP A 402 -4.83 23.09 -18.43
CA ASP A 402 -5.75 23.47 -19.52
C ASP A 402 -5.82 25.00 -19.73
N ALA A 403 -5.81 25.76 -18.64
CA ALA A 403 -5.89 27.21 -18.70
C ALA A 403 -4.58 27.88 -19.16
N ALA A 404 -3.43 27.27 -18.89
CA ALA A 404 -2.13 27.84 -19.27
C ALA A 404 -1.84 27.70 -20.78
N PRO A 405 -1.03 28.59 -21.38
CA PRO A 405 -0.51 28.38 -22.73
C PRO A 405 0.39 27.14 -22.75
N ALA A 406 0.51 26.49 -23.92
CA ALA A 406 1.42 25.35 -24.07
C ALA A 406 2.87 25.82 -24.04
N ASP A 407 3.69 25.10 -23.29
CA ASP A 407 5.15 25.28 -23.28
C ASP A 407 5.81 24.67 -24.53
N VAL A 408 7.12 24.83 -24.63
CA VAL A 408 7.94 24.17 -25.66
C VAL A 408 8.48 22.85 -25.10
N GLU A 409 8.48 21.80 -25.91
CA GLU A 409 9.02 20.49 -25.55
C GLU A 409 10.48 20.61 -25.10
N PRO A 410 10.84 20.16 -23.88
CA PRO A 410 12.21 20.23 -23.40
C PRO A 410 13.09 19.17 -24.01
N GLU A 411 14.39 19.46 -24.11
CA GLU A 411 15.39 18.44 -24.46
C GLU A 411 15.83 17.66 -23.22
N TYR A 412 14.98 16.76 -22.74
CA TYR A 412 15.24 15.97 -21.51
C TYR A 412 16.57 15.21 -21.55
N GLY A 413 17.03 14.75 -22.72
CA GLY A 413 18.30 14.04 -22.89
C GLY A 413 19.54 14.89 -22.60
N ALA A 414 19.44 16.22 -22.64
CA ALA A 414 20.52 17.12 -22.31
C ALA A 414 20.62 17.46 -20.81
N LEU A 415 19.62 17.05 -20.00
CA LEU A 415 19.60 17.34 -18.57
C LEU A 415 20.46 16.34 -17.80
N GLU A 416 21.25 16.85 -16.84
CA GLU A 416 21.96 16.01 -15.88
C GLU A 416 20.97 15.37 -14.93
N ASN A 417 21.28 14.16 -14.43
CA ASN A 417 20.47 13.47 -13.44
C ASN A 417 20.58 14.12 -12.05
N VAL A 418 19.56 13.89 -11.22
CA VAL A 418 19.59 14.28 -9.80
C VAL A 418 20.35 13.24 -8.98
N PHE A 419 20.06 11.97 -9.24
CA PHE A 419 20.71 10.80 -8.63
C PHE A 419 21.64 10.13 -9.65
N CYS A 420 22.00 8.88 -9.42
CA CYS A 420 22.85 8.12 -10.34
C CYS A 420 21.99 7.20 -11.22
N PRO A 421 22.00 7.33 -12.54
CA PRO A 421 21.11 6.58 -13.44
C PRO A 421 21.66 5.16 -13.71
N GLU A 422 21.88 4.37 -12.70
CA GLU A 422 22.48 3.03 -12.86
C GLU A 422 21.53 2.02 -13.52
N PHE A 423 20.19 2.23 -13.42
CA PHE A 423 19.17 1.26 -13.84
C PHE A 423 18.37 1.68 -15.09
N VAL A 424 18.91 2.54 -15.93
CA VAL A 424 18.17 3.23 -17.03
C VAL A 424 17.41 2.27 -17.95
N ASN A 425 18.01 1.12 -18.28
CA ASN A 425 17.42 0.13 -19.19
C ASN A 425 16.91 -1.12 -18.48
N VAL A 426 16.56 -1.00 -17.18
CA VAL A 426 16.11 -2.15 -16.41
C VAL A 426 14.84 -2.78 -17.02
N ARG A 427 14.85 -4.11 -17.16
CA ARG A 427 13.72 -4.92 -17.61
C ARG A 427 13.47 -6.05 -16.64
N LEU A 428 12.22 -6.48 -16.59
CA LEU A 428 11.82 -7.69 -15.85
C LEU A 428 12.23 -8.93 -16.67
N LEU A 429 12.90 -9.86 -16.01
CA LEU A 429 13.09 -11.22 -16.47
C LEU A 429 12.32 -12.15 -15.52
N ASP A 430 11.38 -12.90 -16.05
CA ASP A 430 10.63 -13.92 -15.31
C ASP A 430 10.67 -15.28 -16.06
N ARG A 431 10.05 -16.31 -15.50
CA ARG A 431 10.10 -17.68 -16.05
C ARG A 431 9.40 -17.81 -17.41
N LYS A 432 8.54 -16.86 -17.79
CA LYS A 432 7.78 -16.90 -19.04
C LYS A 432 8.56 -16.33 -20.20
N ASP A 433 9.35 -15.29 -19.94
CA ASP A 433 10.03 -14.56 -21.01
C ASP A 433 11.25 -15.33 -21.52
N GLY A 434 11.51 -15.28 -22.81
CA GLY A 434 12.73 -15.82 -23.40
C GLY A 434 13.94 -15.08 -22.85
N PHE A 435 15.01 -15.81 -22.56
CA PHE A 435 16.19 -15.30 -21.86
C PHE A 435 17.23 -14.77 -22.85
N ASP A 436 16.90 -13.74 -23.63
CA ASP A 436 17.89 -13.14 -24.50
C ASP A 436 19.03 -12.54 -23.67
N GLY A 437 20.20 -13.20 -23.72
CA GLY A 437 21.41 -12.80 -23.01
C GLY A 437 21.59 -13.42 -21.61
N ALA A 438 20.71 -14.33 -21.15
CA ALA A 438 20.88 -15.05 -19.91
C ALA A 438 20.85 -16.57 -20.10
N GLU A 439 21.73 -17.30 -19.38
CA GLU A 439 21.69 -18.75 -19.24
C GLU A 439 21.18 -19.09 -17.83
N ILE A 440 20.08 -19.85 -17.71
CA ILE A 440 19.48 -20.23 -16.42
C ILE A 440 19.54 -21.74 -16.24
N SER A 441 20.07 -22.15 -15.08
CA SER A 441 19.91 -23.49 -14.51
C SER A 441 19.08 -23.39 -13.24
N CYS A 442 17.87 -23.93 -13.27
CA CYS A 442 16.91 -23.78 -12.16
C CYS A 442 17.32 -24.56 -10.90
N GLY A 443 18.22 -25.57 -11.01
CA GLY A 443 18.56 -26.43 -9.88
C GLY A 443 17.32 -27.04 -9.23
N GLY A 444 17.19 -26.89 -7.91
CA GLY A 444 16.02 -27.28 -7.13
C GLY A 444 14.81 -26.36 -7.23
N PHE A 445 14.87 -25.26 -8.00
CA PHE A 445 13.78 -24.28 -8.12
C PHE A 445 12.84 -24.60 -9.30
N THR A 446 12.30 -25.81 -9.31
CA THR A 446 11.51 -26.34 -10.44
C THR A 446 10.03 -26.06 -10.35
N GLU A 447 9.50 -25.81 -9.15
CA GLU A 447 8.11 -25.56 -8.90
C GLU A 447 7.70 -24.10 -9.22
N THR A 448 6.39 -23.84 -9.18
CA THR A 448 5.80 -22.50 -9.30
C THR A 448 4.97 -22.20 -8.06
N ASP A 449 5.28 -21.11 -7.39
CA ASP A 449 4.50 -20.64 -6.25
C ASP A 449 3.19 -20.01 -6.75
N LYS A 450 2.09 -20.43 -6.15
CA LYS A 450 0.73 -19.92 -6.43
C LYS A 450 0.17 -19.09 -5.27
N ASP A 451 0.84 -19.12 -4.11
CA ASP A 451 0.50 -18.31 -2.94
C ASP A 451 1.22 -16.95 -3.04
N LEU A 452 0.73 -16.10 -3.90
CA LEU A 452 1.35 -14.82 -4.26
C LEU A 452 0.63 -13.64 -3.63
N HIS A 453 1.30 -12.51 -3.61
CA HIS A 453 0.66 -11.23 -3.40
C HIS A 453 -0.32 -10.97 -4.56
N TYR A 454 -1.57 -10.64 -4.21
CA TYR A 454 -2.63 -10.33 -5.16
C TYR A 454 -2.99 -8.86 -5.00
N VAL A 455 -3.10 -8.18 -6.14
CA VAL A 455 -3.49 -6.77 -6.20
C VAL A 455 -4.66 -6.58 -7.14
N GLU A 456 -5.33 -5.45 -7.01
CA GLU A 456 -6.37 -5.04 -7.92
C GLU A 456 -5.82 -4.10 -8.99
N MET A 457 -5.26 -4.67 -10.04
CA MET A 457 -4.80 -3.92 -11.22
C MET A 457 -5.84 -3.87 -12.34
N ASN A 458 -6.79 -4.79 -12.34
CA ASN A 458 -7.84 -4.90 -13.35
C ASN A 458 -9.19 -4.77 -12.68
N LEU A 459 -10.01 -3.83 -13.16
CA LEU A 459 -11.37 -3.59 -12.64
C LEU A 459 -12.28 -4.82 -12.74
N ASP A 460 -12.02 -5.72 -13.71
CA ASP A 460 -12.80 -6.94 -13.94
C ASP A 460 -12.25 -8.14 -13.16
N ASN A 461 -11.05 -8.05 -12.58
CA ASN A 461 -10.39 -9.14 -11.88
C ASN A 461 -9.69 -8.63 -10.60
N TYR A 462 -10.33 -8.80 -9.48
CA TYR A 462 -9.87 -8.35 -8.16
C TYR A 462 -8.58 -8.97 -7.65
N ARG A 463 -8.14 -10.09 -8.24
CA ARG A 463 -6.99 -10.83 -7.74
C ARG A 463 -5.98 -11.07 -8.85
N THR A 464 -5.33 -10.00 -9.28
CA THR A 464 -4.21 -10.09 -10.19
C THR A 464 -2.96 -10.52 -9.39
N PRO A 465 -2.37 -11.69 -9.67
CA PRO A 465 -1.17 -12.12 -8.98
C PRO A 465 0.03 -11.28 -9.42
N VAL A 466 0.82 -10.85 -8.44
CA VAL A 466 2.09 -10.15 -8.69
C VAL A 466 3.15 -11.19 -9.03
N LEU A 467 3.74 -11.12 -10.23
CA LEU A 467 4.82 -12.01 -10.71
C LEU A 467 4.47 -13.52 -10.67
N PRO A 468 3.44 -13.95 -11.42
CA PRO A 468 2.98 -15.35 -11.41
C PRO A 468 3.96 -16.33 -12.05
N ASN A 469 4.88 -15.86 -12.90
CA ASN A 469 5.84 -16.69 -13.62
C ASN A 469 7.16 -16.77 -12.82
N ASN A 470 7.16 -17.54 -11.76
CA ASN A 470 8.24 -17.59 -10.77
C ASN A 470 8.89 -18.97 -10.69
N TRP A 471 9.94 -19.08 -9.88
CA TRP A 471 10.64 -20.33 -9.58
C TRP A 471 10.61 -20.57 -8.07
N MET A 472 10.14 -21.74 -7.65
CA MET A 472 10.09 -22.14 -6.25
C MET A 472 10.88 -23.43 -6.01
N ALA A 473 11.70 -23.42 -4.97
CA ALA A 473 12.29 -24.60 -4.38
C ALA A 473 11.45 -25.07 -3.18
N THR A 474 11.39 -26.38 -2.98
CA THR A 474 10.75 -27.03 -1.83
C THR A 474 11.71 -28.01 -1.17
N GLU A 475 11.31 -28.68 -0.10
CA GLU A 475 12.07 -29.78 0.48
C GLU A 475 12.27 -30.93 -0.55
N GLU A 476 11.24 -31.20 -1.36
CA GLU A 476 11.21 -32.34 -2.29
C GLU A 476 12.00 -32.09 -3.58
N THR A 477 12.26 -30.84 -3.95
CA THR A 477 12.93 -30.49 -5.21
C THR A 477 14.47 -30.49 -5.13
N GLY A 478 15.03 -30.77 -3.94
CA GLY A 478 16.48 -30.86 -3.71
C GLY A 478 17.14 -29.51 -3.39
N ASP A 479 18.46 -29.56 -3.18
CA ASP A 479 19.26 -28.42 -2.70
C ASP A 479 20.17 -27.82 -3.79
N GLU A 480 20.03 -28.27 -5.05
CA GLU A 480 20.82 -27.73 -6.16
C GLU A 480 20.54 -26.21 -6.33
N PRO A 481 21.57 -25.37 -6.42
CA PRO A 481 21.39 -23.92 -6.52
C PRO A 481 20.70 -23.52 -7.81
N PHE A 482 19.93 -22.41 -7.74
CA PHE A 482 19.55 -21.68 -8.93
C PHE A 482 20.75 -20.88 -9.42
N VAL A 483 21.10 -21.01 -10.71
CA VAL A 483 22.23 -20.31 -11.31
C VAL A 483 21.76 -19.54 -12.53
N ILE A 484 22.05 -18.24 -12.56
CA ILE A 484 21.87 -17.40 -13.72
C ILE A 484 23.23 -16.81 -14.15
N LYS A 485 23.57 -16.97 -15.42
CA LYS A 485 24.67 -16.24 -16.06
C LYS A 485 24.09 -15.18 -16.96
N ILE A 486 24.42 -13.94 -16.70
CA ILE A 486 23.78 -12.81 -17.37
C ILE A 486 24.78 -11.69 -17.64
N LYS A 487 24.72 -11.13 -18.85
CA LYS A 487 25.48 -9.94 -19.20
C LYS A 487 24.68 -8.70 -18.80
N SER A 488 25.05 -8.10 -17.68
CA SER A 488 24.42 -6.87 -17.17
C SER A 488 25.37 -6.17 -16.21
N PRO A 489 25.41 -4.83 -16.14
CA PRO A 489 26.21 -4.10 -15.16
C PRO A 489 25.53 -4.06 -13.78
N TYR A 490 24.29 -4.53 -13.67
CA TYR A 490 23.52 -4.64 -12.43
C TYR A 490 22.53 -5.81 -12.49
N LEU A 491 22.15 -6.30 -11.32
CA LEU A 491 21.07 -7.27 -11.19
C LEU A 491 20.32 -7.03 -9.88
N LEU A 492 19.00 -6.95 -9.99
CA LEU A 492 18.10 -7.01 -8.85
C LEU A 492 17.43 -8.39 -8.83
N VAL A 493 17.37 -9.01 -7.66
CA VAL A 493 16.65 -10.27 -7.44
C VAL A 493 15.33 -9.95 -6.78
N ILE A 494 14.22 -10.39 -7.37
CA ILE A 494 12.89 -10.20 -6.79
C ILE A 494 12.52 -11.49 -6.08
N THR A 495 12.31 -11.41 -4.78
CA THR A 495 11.97 -12.55 -3.93
C THR A 495 10.60 -12.38 -3.30
N LYS A 496 9.96 -13.51 -2.95
CA LYS A 496 8.74 -13.50 -2.18
C LYS A 496 9.06 -13.40 -0.70
N ASP A 497 8.41 -12.47 -0.02
CA ASP A 497 8.26 -12.48 1.42
C ASP A 497 7.03 -13.29 1.85
N SER A 498 7.05 -13.81 3.07
CA SER A 498 5.94 -14.60 3.60
C SER A 498 5.98 -14.63 5.12
N GLY A 499 4.85 -14.39 5.77
CA GLY A 499 4.72 -14.61 7.22
C GLY A 499 4.52 -16.09 7.61
N LYS A 500 4.56 -17.02 6.64
CA LYS A 500 4.32 -18.46 6.89
C LYS A 500 5.61 -19.19 7.24
N PRO A 501 5.61 -20.07 8.25
CA PRO A 501 6.82 -20.70 8.76
C PRO A 501 7.45 -21.72 7.79
N GLU A 502 6.72 -22.17 6.76
CA GLU A 502 7.26 -23.06 5.74
C GLU A 502 8.21 -22.40 4.74
N PHE A 503 8.35 -21.07 4.75
CA PHE A 503 9.33 -20.35 3.93
C PHE A 503 10.61 -20.09 4.74
N GLY A 504 11.75 -20.28 4.10
CA GLY A 504 13.09 -20.13 4.68
C GLY A 504 13.97 -19.22 3.83
N LYS A 505 15.16 -18.99 4.31
CA LYS A 505 16.15 -18.06 3.73
C LYS A 505 16.85 -18.65 2.49
N ALA A 506 17.39 -17.75 1.66
CA ALA A 506 18.34 -18.11 0.62
C ALA A 506 19.51 -17.13 0.58
N ASP A 507 20.70 -17.66 0.34
CA ASP A 507 21.93 -16.90 0.21
C ASP A 507 22.23 -16.62 -1.26
N ILE A 508 22.58 -15.39 -1.58
CA ILE A 508 22.86 -14.93 -2.93
C ILE A 508 24.36 -14.67 -3.07
N TYR A 509 24.95 -15.27 -4.09
CA TYR A 509 26.36 -15.15 -4.44
C TYR A 509 26.50 -14.56 -5.85
N VAL A 510 27.49 -13.70 -6.06
CA VAL A 510 27.84 -13.11 -7.35
C VAL A 510 29.30 -13.41 -7.64
N ASP A 511 29.57 -14.09 -8.75
CA ASP A 511 30.92 -14.51 -9.15
C ASP A 511 31.65 -15.31 -8.06
N GLY A 512 30.90 -16.10 -7.30
CA GLY A 512 31.38 -16.92 -6.20
C GLY A 512 31.50 -16.22 -4.84
N GLU A 513 31.29 -14.90 -4.77
CA GLU A 513 31.34 -14.14 -3.53
C GLU A 513 29.93 -13.98 -2.94
N TYR A 514 29.81 -14.18 -1.62
CA TYR A 514 28.55 -13.95 -0.89
C TYR A 514 28.20 -12.45 -0.90
N VAL A 515 26.92 -12.15 -1.18
CA VAL A 515 26.43 -10.75 -1.24
C VAL A 515 25.40 -10.48 -0.15
N LEU A 516 24.33 -11.27 -0.09
CA LEU A 516 23.25 -11.06 0.87
C LEU A 516 22.48 -12.37 1.14
N THR A 517 21.71 -12.36 2.21
CA THR A 517 20.70 -13.39 2.51
C THR A 517 19.32 -12.78 2.36
N ALA A 518 18.50 -13.32 1.47
CA ALA A 518 17.08 -12.99 1.37
C ALA A 518 16.31 -13.76 2.44
N ASP A 519 15.58 -13.05 3.30
CA ASP A 519 14.78 -13.62 4.38
C ASP A 519 13.28 -13.37 4.16
N PRO A 520 12.49 -14.37 3.74
CA PRO A 520 11.06 -14.23 3.52
C PRO A 520 10.26 -13.81 4.77
N GLN A 521 10.83 -13.98 5.96
CA GLN A 521 10.16 -13.62 7.22
C GLN A 521 10.36 -12.14 7.61
N ALA A 522 11.23 -11.39 6.90
CA ALA A 522 11.58 -10.02 7.28
C ALA A 522 10.38 -9.06 7.23
N VAL A 523 9.46 -9.24 6.28
CA VAL A 523 8.26 -8.40 6.11
C VAL A 523 7.05 -8.96 6.87
N GLY A 524 6.97 -10.28 7.07
CA GLY A 524 5.95 -10.93 7.86
C GLY A 524 4.59 -11.15 7.17
N TRP A 525 4.47 -10.89 5.88
CA TRP A 525 3.28 -11.15 5.07
C TRP A 525 3.65 -11.43 3.61
N THR A 526 2.71 -11.92 2.79
CA THR A 526 2.95 -12.26 1.39
C THR A 526 3.18 -10.99 0.57
N HIS A 527 4.42 -10.75 0.19
CA HIS A 527 4.89 -9.52 -0.44
C HIS A 527 5.95 -9.82 -1.50
N SER A 528 6.39 -8.81 -2.24
CA SER A 528 7.42 -8.92 -3.28
C SER A 528 8.50 -7.88 -3.01
N THR A 529 9.70 -8.32 -2.70
CA THR A 529 10.86 -7.45 -2.44
C THR A 529 11.88 -7.57 -3.57
N ALA A 530 12.27 -6.44 -4.15
CA ALA A 530 13.42 -6.35 -5.04
C ALA A 530 14.66 -6.00 -4.22
N GLN A 531 15.75 -6.74 -4.41
CA GLN A 531 17.03 -6.58 -3.70
C GLN A 531 18.16 -6.45 -4.72
N ILE A 532 19.04 -5.48 -4.56
CA ILE A 532 20.18 -5.29 -5.47
C ILE A 532 21.25 -6.33 -5.15
N ALA A 533 21.42 -7.30 -6.05
CA ALA A 533 22.48 -8.27 -5.93
C ALA A 533 23.85 -7.64 -6.29
N TYR A 534 23.88 -6.82 -7.32
CA TYR A 534 25.05 -5.99 -7.65
C TYR A 534 24.64 -4.83 -8.55
N ARG A 535 25.46 -3.77 -8.55
CA ARG A 535 25.35 -2.59 -9.43
C ARG A 535 26.72 -1.98 -9.69
N GLY A 536 26.82 -1.15 -10.73
CA GLY A 536 28.05 -0.45 -11.09
C GLY A 536 29.20 -1.39 -11.50
N LYS A 537 28.92 -2.64 -11.90
CA LYS A 537 29.91 -3.58 -12.41
C LYS A 537 30.18 -3.35 -13.91
N GLU A 538 31.23 -3.99 -14.42
CA GLU A 538 31.47 -4.04 -15.88
C GLU A 538 30.31 -4.78 -16.58
N ASN A 539 29.94 -4.35 -17.78
CA ASN A 539 28.90 -4.98 -18.58
C ASN A 539 29.41 -6.27 -19.25
N ILE A 540 29.76 -7.25 -18.45
CA ILE A 540 30.21 -8.59 -18.84
C ILE A 540 29.24 -9.65 -18.28
N VAL A 541 29.51 -10.91 -18.60
CA VAL A 541 28.72 -12.01 -18.04
C VAL A 541 29.12 -12.23 -16.58
N HIS A 542 28.18 -12.03 -15.67
CA HIS A 542 28.27 -12.39 -14.25
C HIS A 542 27.52 -13.68 -13.96
N THR A 543 28.01 -14.46 -13.00
CA THR A 543 27.34 -15.66 -12.50
C THR A 543 26.71 -15.36 -11.15
N VAL A 544 25.39 -15.49 -11.05
CA VAL A 544 24.67 -15.33 -9.79
C VAL A 544 24.09 -16.67 -9.37
N GLU A 545 24.38 -17.07 -8.15
CA GLU A 545 23.88 -18.31 -7.55
C GLU A 545 22.97 -17.98 -6.37
N ILE A 546 21.80 -18.61 -6.33
CA ILE A 546 20.84 -18.50 -5.21
C ILE A 546 20.71 -19.88 -4.59
N ARG A 547 21.15 -20.00 -3.34
CA ARG A 547 21.24 -21.26 -2.59
C ARG A 547 20.29 -21.19 -1.41
N LYS A 548 19.54 -22.27 -1.15
CA LYS A 548 18.80 -22.38 0.11
C LYS A 548 19.79 -22.27 1.29
N ASN A 549 19.48 -21.42 2.25
CA ASN A 549 20.34 -21.23 3.41
C ASN A 549 20.38 -22.51 4.26
N PRO A 550 21.57 -22.97 4.71
CA PRO A 550 21.71 -24.24 5.46
C PRO A 550 20.84 -24.34 6.73
N GLU A 551 20.53 -23.22 7.38
CA GLU A 551 19.68 -23.19 8.59
C GLU A 551 18.21 -23.49 8.30
N THR A 552 17.77 -23.30 7.05
CA THR A 552 16.38 -23.44 6.63
C THR A 552 16.24 -24.21 5.31
N LYS A 553 17.17 -25.10 5.00
CA LYS A 553 17.25 -25.83 3.72
C LYS A 553 16.05 -26.73 3.42
N ASP A 554 15.35 -27.19 4.46
CA ASP A 554 14.12 -27.97 4.41
C ASP A 554 12.87 -27.15 4.09
N LYS A 555 13.01 -25.83 3.97
CA LYS A 555 11.89 -24.92 3.70
C LYS A 555 11.81 -24.50 2.24
N LYS A 556 10.67 -23.89 1.89
CA LYS A 556 10.41 -23.31 0.56
C LYS A 556 11.14 -21.98 0.40
N PHE A 557 11.54 -21.68 -0.82
CA PHE A 557 11.99 -20.36 -1.21
C PHE A 557 11.53 -20.03 -2.63
N THR A 558 11.07 -18.79 -2.88
CA THR A 558 10.54 -18.38 -4.18
C THR A 558 11.30 -17.19 -4.74
N ILE A 559 11.84 -17.36 -5.96
CA ILE A 559 12.39 -16.30 -6.81
C ILE A 559 11.27 -15.86 -7.73
N LEU A 560 10.85 -14.60 -7.61
CA LEU A 560 9.74 -14.05 -8.40
C LEU A 560 10.19 -13.55 -9.77
N GLY A 561 11.45 -13.14 -9.89
CA GLY A 561 12.02 -12.63 -11.13
C GLY A 561 13.32 -11.86 -10.90
N PHE A 562 13.78 -11.18 -11.93
CA PHE A 562 14.99 -10.38 -11.90
C PHE A 562 14.78 -9.04 -12.62
N GLY A 563 15.44 -7.99 -12.12
CA GLY A 563 15.64 -6.74 -12.85
C GLY A 563 17.07 -6.70 -13.40
N TYR A 564 17.22 -6.52 -14.70
CA TYR A 564 18.51 -6.52 -15.37
C TYR A 564 18.54 -5.52 -16.53
N GLU A 565 19.74 -5.18 -17.02
CA GLU A 565 19.87 -4.41 -18.24
C GLU A 565 19.63 -5.32 -19.46
N ALA A 566 18.53 -5.06 -20.18
CA ALA A 566 18.29 -5.78 -21.42
C ALA A 566 19.32 -5.36 -22.48
N PRO A 567 19.77 -6.29 -23.34
CA PRO A 567 20.56 -5.93 -24.50
C PRO A 567 19.84 -4.86 -25.33
N GLU A 568 20.61 -3.91 -25.90
CA GLU A 568 20.05 -2.99 -26.89
C GLU A 568 19.48 -3.81 -28.06
N ALA A 569 18.24 -3.52 -28.46
CA ALA A 569 17.52 -4.23 -29.51
C ALA A 569 18.11 -3.95 -30.91
#